data_50208103f196184513afb2fed9fd4cd4
#
_entry.id   50208103f196184513afb2fed9fd4cd4
#
_cell.length_a   1.000
_cell.length_b   1.000
_cell.length_c   1.000
_cell.angle_alpha   90.00
_cell.angle_beta   90.00
_cell.angle_gamma   90.00
#
_symmetry.space_group_name_H-M   'P 1'
#
loop_
_entity.id
_entity.type
_entity.pdbx_description
1 polymer ?
#
loop_
_entity_poly.entity_id
_entity_poly.type
_entity_poly.pdbx_seq_one_letter_code
_entity_poly.pdbx_strand_id
1 'polypeptide(L)'
;VIQALQDLDWQGNGKTVSVRINSIDTHYMYRDVIEVVEQAGEHLDTILLPKAGTASDVYMLSALLNQIETSTGLKKHIGIEILIETTLGMANVMDIAKSGREERLEAMHFGVADYAASCRARTTVIGGLNPDYPGDQWHADLSQMLVACRAYGLRAIDGPFGDFKDPESYTLAAKRAAALGYEGKWAIHPSHCLLYTSDAAD
;
A
#
# COMPACT_ATOMS: atom_id res chain seq x y z
N VAL A 1 13.08 -12.45 4.04
CA VAL A 1 11.69 -12.45 3.55
C VAL A 1 11.26 -13.84 3.12
N ILE A 2 11.93 -14.46 2.11
CA ILE A 2 11.58 -15.78 1.53
C ILE A 2 11.44 -16.85 2.61
N GLN A 3 12.43 -17.02 3.46
CA GLN A 3 12.37 -18.00 4.56
C GLN A 3 11.17 -17.76 5.50
N ALA A 4 10.86 -16.50 5.83
CA ALA A 4 9.71 -16.19 6.67
C ALA A 4 8.36 -16.51 5.97
N LEU A 5 8.29 -16.40 4.66
CA LEU A 5 7.11 -16.80 3.87
C LEU A 5 6.92 -18.33 3.91
N GLN A 6 8.01 -19.08 3.84
CA GLN A 6 7.99 -20.53 3.81
C GLN A 6 7.77 -21.18 5.19
N ASP A 7 8.36 -20.58 6.25
CA ASP A 7 8.40 -21.18 7.59
C ASP A 7 7.16 -20.85 8.44
N LEU A 8 6.43 -19.78 8.12
CA LEU A 8 5.31 -19.31 8.93
C LEU A 8 3.96 -19.54 8.22
N ASP A 9 3.01 -20.12 8.96
CA ASP A 9 1.65 -20.32 8.46
C ASP A 9 0.82 -19.02 8.55
N TRP A 10 1.02 -18.14 7.59
CA TRP A 10 0.26 -16.89 7.46
C TRP A 10 -1.18 -17.15 6.99
N GLN A 11 -1.35 -18.06 6.03
CA GLN A 11 -2.61 -18.30 5.33
C GLN A 11 -3.61 -19.09 6.20
N GLY A 12 -3.14 -20.02 7.03
CA GLY A 12 -3.98 -20.77 7.96
C GLY A 12 -4.76 -19.92 8.95
N ASN A 13 -4.32 -18.67 9.15
CA ASN A 13 -4.99 -17.68 9.99
C ASN A 13 -5.89 -16.70 9.21
N GLY A 14 -6.17 -16.94 7.93
CA GLY A 14 -6.99 -16.07 7.08
C GLY A 14 -6.37 -14.69 6.83
N LYS A 15 -5.04 -14.58 6.84
CA LYS A 15 -4.31 -13.34 6.59
C LYS A 15 -3.89 -13.24 5.14
N THR A 16 -3.98 -12.04 4.58
CA THR A 16 -3.35 -11.71 3.29
C THR A 16 -1.87 -11.42 3.49
N VAL A 17 -1.04 -12.03 2.66
CA VAL A 17 0.42 -11.90 2.75
C VAL A 17 0.90 -11.02 1.61
N SER A 18 1.44 -9.87 1.93
CA SER A 18 2.00 -8.91 0.99
C SER A 18 3.49 -8.68 1.21
N VAL A 19 4.26 -8.61 0.14
CA VAL A 19 5.69 -8.27 0.19
C VAL A 19 5.94 -6.95 -0.53
N ARG A 20 6.45 -5.95 0.21
CA ARG A 20 6.91 -4.70 -0.40
C ARG A 20 8.30 -4.89 -1.00
N ILE A 21 8.41 -4.61 -2.29
CA ILE A 21 9.65 -4.66 -3.07
C ILE A 21 10.33 -3.29 -3.12
N ASN A 22 11.51 -3.24 -3.71
CA ASN A 22 12.16 -1.96 -4.05
C ASN A 22 11.42 -1.26 -5.19
N SER A 23 11.60 0.05 -5.28
CA SER A 23 10.95 0.88 -6.30
C SER A 23 11.52 0.61 -7.70
N ILE A 24 10.69 0.88 -8.71
CA ILE A 24 10.99 0.65 -10.14
C ILE A 24 12.21 1.45 -10.63
N ASP A 25 12.54 2.57 -9.99
CA ASP A 25 13.69 3.40 -10.30
C ASP A 25 15.02 2.88 -9.70
N THR A 26 14.98 1.71 -9.04
CA THR A 26 16.16 1.04 -8.49
C THR A 26 16.59 -0.15 -9.33
N HIS A 27 17.85 -0.55 -9.23
CA HIS A 27 18.36 -1.76 -9.88
C HIS A 27 18.06 -3.05 -9.10
N TYR A 28 17.30 -2.97 -8.00
CA TYR A 28 16.94 -4.11 -7.15
C TYR A 28 15.56 -4.70 -7.47
N MET A 29 14.63 -3.87 -7.92
CA MET A 29 13.22 -4.21 -8.04
C MET A 29 12.96 -5.53 -8.77
N TYR A 30 13.54 -5.72 -9.95
CA TYR A 30 13.32 -6.91 -10.77
C TYR A 30 13.80 -8.19 -10.07
N ARG A 31 14.90 -8.11 -9.33
CA ARG A 31 15.42 -9.24 -8.55
C ARG A 31 14.52 -9.57 -7.37
N ASP A 32 14.02 -8.56 -6.66
CA ASP A 32 13.08 -8.76 -5.57
C ASP A 32 11.87 -9.56 -6.05
N VAL A 33 11.30 -9.19 -7.19
CA VAL A 33 10.13 -9.88 -7.76
C VAL A 33 10.48 -11.30 -8.17
N ILE A 34 11.54 -11.50 -8.95
CA ILE A 34 11.94 -12.82 -9.43
C ILE A 34 12.24 -13.75 -8.25
N GLU A 35 13.12 -13.33 -7.35
CA GLU A 35 13.58 -14.18 -6.25
C GLU A 35 12.46 -14.55 -5.27
N VAL A 36 11.57 -13.60 -4.94
CA VAL A 36 10.47 -13.86 -4.01
C VAL A 36 9.40 -14.75 -4.65
N VAL A 37 9.02 -14.46 -5.89
CA VAL A 37 7.94 -15.21 -6.56
C VAL A 37 8.39 -16.63 -6.95
N GLU A 38 9.60 -16.81 -7.47
CA GLU A 38 10.10 -18.13 -7.81
C GLU A 38 10.27 -19.05 -6.60
N GLN A 39 10.68 -18.51 -5.44
CA GLN A 39 11.00 -19.30 -4.27
C GLN A 39 9.85 -19.41 -3.25
N ALA A 40 8.91 -18.46 -3.23
CA ALA A 40 7.86 -18.41 -2.22
C ALA A 40 6.49 -17.94 -2.75
N GLY A 41 6.27 -17.93 -4.07
CA GLY A 41 5.03 -17.45 -4.68
C GLY A 41 3.76 -18.16 -4.21
N GLU A 42 3.85 -19.45 -3.87
CA GLU A 42 2.72 -20.22 -3.32
C GLU A 42 2.21 -19.66 -1.97
N HIS A 43 3.08 -18.98 -1.21
CA HIS A 43 2.80 -18.39 0.10
C HIS A 43 2.53 -16.88 0.04
N LEU A 44 2.52 -16.30 -1.16
CA LEU A 44 2.39 -14.85 -1.37
C LEU A 44 1.06 -14.53 -2.03
N ASP A 45 0.32 -13.57 -1.51
CA ASP A 45 -0.95 -13.13 -2.10
C ASP A 45 -0.76 -11.90 -2.97
N THR A 46 0.01 -10.91 -2.52
CA THR A 46 0.23 -9.66 -3.26
C THR A 46 1.68 -9.19 -3.20
N ILE A 47 2.06 -8.40 -4.19
CA ILE A 47 3.28 -7.59 -4.17
C ILE A 47 2.90 -6.12 -4.05
N LEU A 48 3.53 -5.42 -3.10
CA LEU A 48 3.36 -3.99 -2.91
C LEU A 48 4.49 -3.22 -3.60
N LEU A 49 4.14 -2.52 -4.69
CA LEU A 49 5.05 -1.67 -5.45
C LEU A 49 5.09 -0.25 -4.86
N PRO A 50 6.22 0.20 -4.33
CA PRO A 50 6.36 1.57 -3.85
C PRO A 50 6.53 2.57 -5.01
N LYS A 51 6.21 3.84 -4.75
CA LYS A 51 6.44 4.99 -5.65
C LYS A 51 5.84 4.83 -7.05
N ALA A 52 4.72 4.11 -7.17
CA ALA A 52 4.01 4.04 -8.43
C ALA A 52 3.65 5.45 -8.93
N GLY A 53 4.12 5.81 -10.11
CA GLY A 53 3.97 7.14 -10.68
C GLY A 53 3.04 7.18 -11.90
N THR A 54 2.90 6.05 -12.60
CA THR A 54 2.12 5.95 -13.83
C THR A 54 1.45 4.57 -13.96
N ALA A 55 0.46 4.48 -14.83
CA ALA A 55 -0.18 3.20 -15.17
C ALA A 55 0.81 2.18 -15.76
N SER A 56 1.85 2.64 -16.45
CA SER A 56 2.90 1.78 -17.01
C SER A 56 3.69 1.03 -15.94
N ASP A 57 3.79 1.57 -14.74
CA ASP A 57 4.51 0.91 -13.64
C ASP A 57 3.75 -0.35 -13.18
N VAL A 58 2.42 -0.27 -13.12
CA VAL A 58 1.55 -1.41 -12.81
C VAL A 58 1.61 -2.44 -13.93
N TYR A 59 1.49 -2.00 -15.18
CA TYR A 59 1.57 -2.88 -16.35
C TYR A 59 2.90 -3.65 -16.39
N MET A 60 4.01 -2.98 -16.16
CA MET A 60 5.35 -3.60 -16.17
C MET A 60 5.45 -4.71 -15.11
N LEU A 61 4.98 -4.43 -13.87
CA LEU A 61 4.98 -5.44 -12.81
C LEU A 61 4.04 -6.60 -13.14
N SER A 62 2.84 -6.31 -13.68
CA SER A 62 1.88 -7.31 -14.12
C SER A 62 2.48 -8.23 -15.19
N ALA A 63 3.14 -7.66 -16.20
CA ALA A 63 3.79 -8.42 -17.26
C ALA A 63 4.93 -9.31 -16.73
N LEU A 64 5.74 -8.82 -15.80
CA LEU A 64 6.79 -9.59 -15.14
C LEU A 64 6.22 -10.75 -14.33
N LEU A 65 5.20 -10.51 -13.52
CA LEU A 65 4.52 -11.55 -12.75
C LEU A 65 3.93 -12.64 -13.66
N ASN A 66 3.27 -12.27 -14.75
CA ASN A 66 2.73 -13.23 -15.73
C ASN A 66 3.82 -14.16 -16.31
N GLN A 67 5.00 -13.61 -16.60
CA GLN A 67 6.13 -14.40 -17.12
C GLN A 67 6.65 -15.38 -16.07
N ILE A 68 6.82 -14.94 -14.82
CA ILE A 68 7.32 -15.78 -13.74
C ILE A 68 6.29 -16.86 -13.38
N GLU A 69 5.02 -16.52 -13.21
CA GLU A 69 3.93 -17.47 -12.92
C GLU A 69 3.85 -18.56 -14.01
N THR A 70 3.99 -18.15 -15.27
CA THR A 70 4.01 -19.09 -16.40
C THR A 70 5.23 -20.00 -16.35
N SER A 71 6.42 -19.47 -16.12
CA SER A 71 7.68 -20.23 -16.13
C SER A 71 7.78 -21.20 -14.96
N THR A 72 7.26 -20.83 -13.80
CA THR A 72 7.26 -21.66 -12.58
C THR A 72 6.06 -22.62 -12.50
N GLY A 73 5.03 -22.40 -13.32
CA GLY A 73 3.79 -23.16 -13.26
C GLY A 73 2.92 -22.85 -12.04
N LEU A 74 3.12 -21.68 -11.42
CA LEU A 74 2.33 -21.21 -10.28
C LEU A 74 0.83 -21.18 -10.66
N LYS A 75 -0.03 -21.76 -9.83
CA LYS A 75 -1.46 -21.92 -10.14
C LYS A 75 -2.33 -20.75 -9.70
N LYS A 76 -1.81 -19.93 -8.79
CA LYS A 76 -2.50 -18.72 -8.35
C LYS A 76 -1.92 -17.49 -9.04
N HIS A 77 -2.76 -16.45 -9.18
CA HIS A 77 -2.31 -15.14 -9.61
C HIS A 77 -1.95 -14.31 -8.37
N ILE A 78 -0.74 -13.73 -8.39
CA ILE A 78 -0.30 -12.80 -7.36
C ILE A 78 -0.86 -11.42 -7.69
N GLY A 79 -1.61 -10.84 -6.77
CA GLY A 79 -2.16 -9.49 -6.89
C GLY A 79 -1.08 -8.41 -6.79
N ILE A 80 -1.43 -7.19 -7.21
CA ILE A 80 -0.59 -6.01 -7.07
C ILE A 80 -1.28 -5.03 -6.11
N GLU A 81 -0.52 -4.52 -5.18
CA GLU A 81 -0.85 -3.33 -4.40
C GLU A 81 0.19 -2.24 -4.69
N ILE A 82 -0.18 -0.99 -4.58
CA ILE A 82 0.75 0.12 -4.86
C ILE A 82 0.74 1.16 -3.76
N LEU A 83 1.88 1.84 -3.59
CA LEU A 83 1.99 3.04 -2.77
C LEU A 83 1.91 4.29 -3.65
N ILE A 84 0.90 5.11 -3.42
CA ILE A 84 0.82 6.47 -3.93
C ILE A 84 1.55 7.37 -2.93
N GLU A 85 2.81 7.64 -3.21
CA GLU A 85 3.71 8.35 -2.30
C GLU A 85 4.62 9.37 -3.01
N THR A 86 4.22 9.75 -4.24
CA THR A 86 4.85 10.82 -5.01
C THR A 86 3.80 11.74 -5.59
N THR A 87 4.16 13.00 -5.83
CA THR A 87 3.29 13.98 -6.52
C THR A 87 2.90 13.51 -7.92
N LEU A 88 3.82 12.81 -8.62
CA LEU A 88 3.52 12.22 -9.92
C LEU A 88 2.45 11.13 -9.82
N GLY A 89 2.58 10.22 -8.84
CA GLY A 89 1.59 9.16 -8.61
C GLY A 89 0.21 9.72 -8.28
N MET A 90 0.14 10.75 -7.43
CA MET A 90 -1.12 11.39 -7.10
C MET A 90 -1.73 12.14 -8.28
N ALA A 91 -0.92 12.82 -9.08
CA ALA A 91 -1.39 13.50 -10.30
C ALA A 91 -2.01 12.51 -11.31
N ASN A 92 -1.52 11.27 -11.35
CA ASN A 92 -1.97 10.22 -12.27
C ASN A 92 -2.90 9.19 -11.61
N VAL A 93 -3.34 9.39 -10.37
CA VAL A 93 -4.01 8.36 -9.56
C VAL A 93 -5.25 7.76 -10.22
N MET A 94 -6.03 8.56 -10.98
CA MET A 94 -7.19 8.08 -11.72
C MET A 94 -6.80 7.17 -12.89
N ASP A 95 -5.78 7.53 -13.65
CA ASP A 95 -5.30 6.73 -14.78
C ASP A 95 -4.66 5.42 -14.30
N ILE A 96 -3.92 5.48 -13.20
CA ILE A 96 -3.36 4.30 -12.53
C ILE A 96 -4.49 3.36 -12.08
N ALA A 97 -5.53 3.89 -11.42
CA ALA A 97 -6.66 3.08 -10.96
C ALA A 97 -7.40 2.44 -12.12
N LYS A 98 -7.68 3.21 -13.18
CA LYS A 98 -8.39 2.74 -14.36
C LYS A 98 -7.67 1.60 -15.07
N SER A 99 -6.40 1.77 -15.37
CA SER A 99 -5.59 0.75 -16.05
C SER A 99 -5.25 -0.41 -15.13
N GLY A 100 -4.93 -0.10 -13.87
CA GLY A 100 -4.51 -1.11 -12.91
C GLY A 100 -5.55 -2.18 -12.63
N ARG A 101 -6.85 -1.84 -12.71
CA ARG A 101 -7.94 -2.82 -12.59
C ARG A 101 -7.83 -3.94 -13.63
N GLU A 102 -7.42 -3.63 -14.84
CA GLU A 102 -7.23 -4.60 -15.93
C GLU A 102 -5.95 -5.42 -15.74
N GLU A 103 -5.04 -4.93 -14.90
CA GLU A 103 -3.69 -5.44 -14.66
C GLU A 103 -3.51 -6.06 -13.27
N ARG A 104 -4.53 -6.62 -12.65
CA ARG A 104 -4.48 -7.28 -11.34
C ARG A 104 -4.21 -6.36 -10.13
N LEU A 105 -4.36 -5.04 -10.25
CA LEU A 105 -4.27 -4.12 -9.12
C LEU A 105 -5.44 -4.32 -8.16
N GLU A 106 -5.17 -4.48 -6.85
CA GLU A 106 -6.17 -4.75 -5.83
C GLU A 106 -6.37 -3.58 -4.85
N ALA A 107 -5.28 -2.87 -4.52
CA ALA A 107 -5.32 -1.80 -3.53
C ALA A 107 -4.33 -0.67 -3.82
N MET A 108 -4.67 0.52 -3.34
CA MET A 108 -3.78 1.67 -3.27
C MET A 108 -3.58 2.08 -1.82
N HIS A 109 -2.35 2.31 -1.44
CA HIS A 109 -1.94 2.77 -0.11
C HIS A 109 -1.41 4.19 -0.18
N PHE A 110 -1.76 5.02 0.80
CA PHE A 110 -1.23 6.39 0.86
C PHE A 110 0.08 6.43 1.63
N GLY A 111 1.18 6.63 0.93
CA GLY A 111 2.53 6.68 1.51
C GLY A 111 2.90 8.07 2.02
N VAL A 112 2.27 8.54 3.09
CA VAL A 112 2.30 9.92 3.57
C VAL A 112 3.70 10.51 3.82
N ALA A 113 4.69 9.69 4.22
CA ALA A 113 6.04 10.17 4.53
C ALA A 113 6.79 10.62 3.27
N ASP A 114 6.89 9.72 2.29
CA ASP A 114 7.53 10.02 1.00
C ASP A 114 6.70 11.03 0.19
N TYR A 115 5.37 10.97 0.32
CA TYR A 115 4.48 11.95 -0.31
C TYR A 115 4.74 13.37 0.19
N ALA A 116 4.85 13.55 1.50
CA ALA A 116 5.19 14.85 2.10
C ALA A 116 6.55 15.37 1.60
N ALA A 117 7.54 14.50 1.50
CA ALA A 117 8.85 14.84 0.95
C ALA A 117 8.76 15.23 -0.54
N SER A 118 7.98 14.48 -1.32
CA SER A 118 7.73 14.77 -2.75
C SER A 118 7.03 16.11 -2.95
N CYS A 119 6.09 16.47 -2.08
CA CYS A 119 5.42 17.78 -2.06
C CYS A 119 6.29 18.91 -1.48
N ARG A 120 7.45 18.59 -0.88
CA ARG A 120 8.26 19.51 -0.09
C ARG A 120 7.47 20.15 1.06
N ALA A 121 6.51 19.41 1.60
CA ALA A 121 5.66 19.86 2.69
C ALA A 121 6.36 19.71 4.02
N ARG A 122 6.00 20.58 4.98
CA ARG A 122 6.45 20.45 6.36
C ARG A 122 5.54 19.48 7.10
N THR A 123 6.13 18.49 7.75
CA THR A 123 5.42 17.54 8.61
C THR A 123 6.04 17.57 9.99
N THR A 124 5.21 17.53 11.03
CA THR A 124 5.65 17.41 12.42
C THR A 124 5.70 15.95 12.85
N VAL A 125 4.66 15.19 12.50
CA VAL A 125 4.55 13.75 12.74
C VAL A 125 4.04 13.09 11.46
N ILE A 126 4.65 11.99 11.05
CA ILE A 126 4.21 11.21 9.89
C ILE A 126 2.77 10.72 10.14
N GLY A 127 1.84 11.10 9.26
CA GLY A 127 0.41 10.73 9.37
C GLY A 127 -0.37 11.48 10.46
N GLY A 128 0.29 12.41 11.17
CA GLY A 128 -0.35 13.31 12.12
C GLY A 128 -0.84 14.61 11.46
N LEU A 129 -1.63 15.38 12.21
CA LEU A 129 -2.05 16.71 11.79
C LEU A 129 -0.91 17.71 11.98
N ASN A 130 -0.80 18.65 11.06
CA ASN A 130 0.11 19.78 11.19
C ASN A 130 -0.65 20.93 11.88
N PRO A 131 -0.19 21.42 13.06
CA PRO A 131 -0.87 22.49 13.78
C PRO A 131 -0.88 23.83 13.02
N ASP A 132 0.04 24.02 12.08
CA ASP A 132 0.11 25.22 11.25
C ASP A 132 -0.84 25.20 10.05
N TYR A 133 -1.58 24.08 9.83
CA TYR A 133 -2.53 23.93 8.74
C TYR A 133 -3.94 23.68 9.28
N PRO A 134 -4.96 24.41 8.83
CA PRO A 134 -6.33 24.22 9.31
C PRO A 134 -6.91 22.90 8.80
N GLY A 135 -7.09 21.94 9.71
CA GLY A 135 -7.58 20.60 9.40
C GLY A 135 -6.50 19.62 8.99
N ASP A 136 -6.82 18.70 8.09
CA ASP A 136 -5.88 17.71 7.56
C ASP A 136 -5.28 18.20 6.24
N GLN A 137 -3.99 18.45 6.23
CA GLN A 137 -3.29 18.94 5.03
C GLN A 137 -3.34 17.97 3.85
N TRP A 138 -3.63 16.70 4.08
CA TRP A 138 -3.70 15.64 3.07
C TRP A 138 -5.14 15.28 2.67
N HIS A 139 -6.15 15.99 3.21
CA HIS A 139 -7.56 15.67 2.96
C HIS A 139 -7.91 15.64 1.47
N ALA A 140 -7.42 16.57 0.69
CA ALA A 140 -7.70 16.63 -0.74
C ALA A 140 -7.11 15.42 -1.49
N ASP A 141 -5.86 15.08 -1.18
CA ASP A 141 -5.14 13.96 -1.78
C ASP A 141 -5.76 12.61 -1.39
N LEU A 142 -6.08 12.45 -0.10
CA LEU A 142 -6.78 11.27 0.41
C LEU A 142 -8.15 11.10 -0.26
N SER A 143 -8.92 12.18 -0.40
CA SER A 143 -10.21 12.14 -1.08
C SER A 143 -10.08 11.78 -2.56
N GLN A 144 -9.09 12.32 -3.25
CA GLN A 144 -8.82 12.02 -4.66
C GLN A 144 -8.45 10.55 -4.86
N MET A 145 -7.55 10.01 -4.03
CA MET A 145 -7.16 8.59 -4.09
C MET A 145 -8.35 7.67 -3.77
N LEU A 146 -9.15 8.02 -2.76
CA LEU A 146 -10.36 7.26 -2.42
C LEU A 146 -11.34 7.20 -3.59
N VAL A 147 -11.62 8.34 -4.24
CA VAL A 147 -12.52 8.38 -5.40
C VAL A 147 -11.99 7.50 -6.53
N ALA A 148 -10.68 7.55 -6.80
CA ALA A 148 -10.05 6.69 -7.80
C ALA A 148 -10.22 5.20 -7.46
N CYS A 149 -9.94 4.81 -6.22
CA CYS A 149 -10.12 3.43 -5.76
C CYS A 149 -11.57 2.97 -5.93
N ARG A 150 -12.54 3.74 -5.43
CA ARG A 150 -13.97 3.36 -5.48
C ARG A 150 -14.51 3.30 -6.89
N ALA A 151 -14.11 4.21 -7.78
CA ALA A 151 -14.55 4.22 -9.17
C ALA A 151 -14.14 2.94 -9.92
N TYR A 152 -13.03 2.33 -9.56
CA TYR A 152 -12.48 1.17 -10.25
C TYR A 152 -12.45 -0.11 -9.42
N GLY A 153 -13.12 -0.14 -8.25
CA GLY A 153 -13.28 -1.34 -7.43
C GLY A 153 -12.00 -1.77 -6.69
N LEU A 154 -11.12 -0.81 -6.41
CA LEU A 154 -9.89 -1.02 -5.64
C LEU A 154 -10.13 -0.69 -4.16
N ARG A 155 -9.34 -1.32 -3.28
CA ARG A 155 -9.31 -0.98 -1.86
C ARG A 155 -8.43 0.25 -1.62
N ALA A 156 -8.89 1.14 -0.75
CA ALA A 156 -8.14 2.32 -0.31
C ALA A 156 -7.60 2.08 1.11
N ILE A 157 -6.29 2.15 1.27
CA ILE A 157 -5.60 1.90 2.54
C ILE A 157 -4.84 3.16 2.95
N ASP A 158 -5.08 3.62 4.18
CA ASP A 158 -4.37 4.75 4.75
C ASP A 158 -2.96 4.35 5.23
N GLY A 159 -2.06 5.31 5.21
CA GLY A 159 -0.65 5.13 5.49
C GLY A 159 -0.29 4.99 6.96
N PRO A 160 1.02 4.99 7.26
CA PRO A 160 1.52 4.87 8.62
C PRO A 160 1.28 6.11 9.46
N PHE A 161 1.30 5.93 10.79
CA PHE A 161 1.44 6.96 11.79
C PHE A 161 2.79 6.78 12.50
N GLY A 162 3.61 7.83 12.54
CA GLY A 162 5.02 7.69 12.90
C GLY A 162 5.29 7.62 14.41
N ASP A 163 4.44 8.21 15.25
CA ASP A 163 4.63 8.17 16.69
C ASP A 163 3.89 6.98 17.32
N PHE A 164 4.60 5.85 17.44
CA PHE A 164 4.05 4.64 18.05
C PHE A 164 3.86 4.73 19.59
N LYS A 165 4.28 5.84 20.22
CA LYS A 165 4.07 6.11 21.64
C LYS A 165 2.81 6.93 21.91
N ASP A 166 2.15 7.39 20.85
CA ASP A 166 0.89 8.17 20.93
C ASP A 166 -0.29 7.35 20.34
N PRO A 167 -0.87 6.44 21.12
CA PRO A 167 -1.98 5.61 20.69
C PRO A 167 -3.27 6.41 20.44
N GLU A 168 -3.46 7.52 21.13
CA GLU A 168 -4.66 8.35 20.97
C GLU A 168 -4.67 9.03 19.59
N SER A 169 -3.56 9.66 19.20
CA SER A 169 -3.45 10.28 17.88
C SER A 169 -3.49 9.25 16.76
N TYR A 170 -2.92 8.04 16.95
CA TYR A 170 -3.08 6.95 15.98
C TYR A 170 -4.56 6.57 15.80
N THR A 171 -5.28 6.39 16.90
CA THR A 171 -6.72 6.06 16.87
C THR A 171 -7.54 7.15 16.20
N LEU A 172 -7.27 8.42 16.48
CA LEU A 172 -7.92 9.54 15.81
C LEU A 172 -7.63 9.56 14.30
N ALA A 173 -6.39 9.29 13.90
CA ALA A 173 -6.03 9.19 12.49
C ALA A 173 -6.77 8.03 11.79
N ALA A 174 -6.86 6.87 12.44
CA ALA A 174 -7.60 5.72 11.92
C ALA A 174 -9.10 6.01 11.78
N LYS A 175 -9.73 6.63 12.78
CA LYS A 175 -11.14 7.04 12.73
C LYS A 175 -11.43 8.05 11.63
N ARG A 176 -10.53 9.02 11.40
CA ARG A 176 -10.66 9.98 10.29
C ARG A 176 -10.60 9.28 8.93
N ALA A 177 -9.63 8.37 8.75
CA ALA A 177 -9.51 7.61 7.52
C ALA A 177 -10.75 6.75 7.26
N ALA A 178 -11.24 6.05 8.28
CA ALA A 178 -12.47 5.24 8.21
C ALA A 178 -13.70 6.11 7.88
N ALA A 179 -13.85 7.29 8.53
CA ALA A 179 -14.93 8.22 8.25
C ALA A 179 -14.89 8.77 6.82
N LEU A 180 -13.69 8.91 6.22
CA LEU A 180 -13.53 9.29 4.84
C LEU A 180 -13.91 8.15 3.88
N GLY A 181 -13.79 6.88 4.31
CA GLY A 181 -14.13 5.69 3.54
C GLY A 181 -12.96 4.73 3.26
N TYR A 182 -11.84 4.89 3.93
CA TYR A 182 -10.71 3.97 3.84
C TYR A 182 -11.01 2.66 4.57
N GLU A 183 -10.52 1.55 4.04
CA GLU A 183 -10.77 0.20 4.57
C GLU A 183 -9.71 -0.28 5.56
N GLY A 184 -8.59 0.37 5.60
CA GLY A 184 -7.48 -0.02 6.47
C GLY A 184 -6.49 1.10 6.72
N LYS A 185 -5.62 0.88 7.69
CA LYS A 185 -4.52 1.76 8.05
C LYS A 185 -3.27 0.95 8.40
N TRP A 186 -2.11 1.45 8.02
CA TRP A 186 -0.86 0.77 8.33
C TRP A 186 -0.56 0.79 9.83
N ALA A 187 -0.29 -0.40 10.37
CA ALA A 187 0.30 -0.60 11.68
C ALA A 187 1.80 -0.86 11.50
N ILE A 188 2.65 0.03 12.01
CA ILE A 188 4.11 -0.08 11.90
C ILE A 188 4.77 -0.53 13.21
N HIS A 189 3.97 -0.74 14.26
CA HIS A 189 4.40 -1.23 15.56
C HIS A 189 3.32 -2.13 16.15
N PRO A 190 3.66 -3.15 16.97
CA PRO A 190 2.67 -4.05 17.59
C PRO A 190 1.59 -3.33 18.41
N SER A 191 1.90 -2.20 19.05
CA SER A 191 0.91 -1.39 19.78
C SER A 191 -0.21 -0.85 18.88
N HIS A 192 0.05 -0.59 17.61
CA HIS A 192 -0.96 -0.14 16.65
C HIS A 192 -1.97 -1.25 16.32
N CYS A 193 -1.51 -2.51 16.25
CA CYS A 193 -2.39 -3.64 15.94
C CYS A 193 -3.49 -3.84 16.99
N LEU A 194 -3.14 -3.65 18.27
CA LEU A 194 -4.09 -3.82 19.38
C LEU A 194 -5.20 -2.76 19.36
N LEU A 195 -4.90 -1.56 18.90
CA LEU A 195 -5.86 -0.44 18.86
C LEU A 195 -6.84 -0.59 17.68
N TYR A 196 -6.37 -1.12 16.55
CA TYR A 196 -7.19 -1.28 15.35
C TYR A 196 -8.22 -2.40 15.49
N THR A 197 -7.89 -3.46 16.23
CA THR A 197 -8.76 -4.63 16.41
C THR A 197 -9.82 -4.44 17.49
N SER A 198 -9.66 -3.48 18.42
CA SER A 198 -10.59 -3.27 19.52
C SER A 198 -11.68 -2.24 19.25
N ASP A 199 -11.42 -1.19 18.45
CA ASP A 199 -12.31 -0.03 18.35
C ASP A 199 -12.74 0.34 16.91
N ALA A 200 -12.18 -0.29 15.89
CA ALA A 200 -12.49 0.04 14.50
C ALA A 200 -13.55 -0.88 13.85
N ALA A 201 -14.10 -1.81 14.64
CA ALA A 201 -15.10 -2.78 14.19
C ALA A 201 -16.55 -2.42 14.59
N ASP A 202 -16.75 -1.27 15.28
CA ASP A 202 -18.06 -0.70 15.63
C ASP A 202 -18.30 0.65 14.83
#